data_5482752d47f1b451129b27d783472459
#
_entry.id   5482752d47f1b451129b27d783472459
#
_cell.length_a   1.000
_cell.length_b   1.000
_cell.length_c   1.000
_cell.angle_alpha   90.00
_cell.angle_beta   90.00
_cell.angle_gamma   90.00
#
_symmetry.space_group_name_H-M   'P 1'
#
loop_
_entity.id
_entity.type
_entity.pdbx_description
1 polymer ?
#
loop_
_entity_poly.entity_id
_entity_poly.type
_entity_poly.pdbx_seq_one_letter_code
_entity_poly.pdbx_strand_id
1 'polypeptide(L)'
;MRKVLLLLLLALVAVATTAQAETLKLLTWKGYAPKELVDKFQAETGIAVEVTYSNNEEMIAKLRATRGAGFDLAQPSQDRISSVQEEFGLYQPVDFSKIQAELFIPSMLEAVKKNTLVGGKSFAVPFCWGTSGLIVNADKAAGATSFKALLDPQFEGRVSYRLKRPTLIAMGFALGYDPFALYADPAAYQAMLDKIEQTLIAAKPLVKNYWANGDALLESMRSGEVFVAMAWDNGGWKLHAENPAIDFVAPSEGALGWIDTFAIPAKADNVEAAYKWINFMLRPENAAVFTSAENTPTASKDANAHVVADVRANFERSFPQATIDNIKWYPPVPASLEAMEGKVLDKIKAAK
;
A
#
# COMPACT_ATOMS: atom_id res chain seq x y z
N MET A 1 -56.67 -65.54 13.49
CA MET A 1 -55.28 -65.33 13.90
C MET A 1 -54.54 -64.79 12.70
N ARG A 2 -54.46 -63.48 12.54
CA ARG A 2 -53.67 -62.80 11.50
C ARG A 2 -52.69 -61.88 12.18
N LYS A 3 -51.37 -62.18 12.06
CA LYS A 3 -50.24 -61.34 12.53
C LYS A 3 -50.07 -60.17 11.56
N VAL A 4 -50.30 -58.97 12.04
CA VAL A 4 -50.02 -57.77 11.28
C VAL A 4 -48.54 -57.35 11.64
N LEU A 5 -47.68 -57.46 10.63
CA LEU A 5 -46.30 -57.05 10.72
C LEU A 5 -46.21 -55.53 10.43
N LEU A 6 -45.94 -54.75 11.46
CA LEU A 6 -45.74 -53.29 11.30
C LEU A 6 -44.28 -53.04 10.88
N LEU A 7 -44.07 -52.70 9.64
CA LEU A 7 -42.76 -52.20 9.14
C LEU A 7 -42.63 -50.72 9.49
N LEU A 8 -41.80 -50.41 10.47
CA LEU A 8 -41.33 -49.03 10.72
C LEU A 8 -40.24 -48.68 9.69
N LEU A 9 -40.60 -47.90 8.68
CA LEU A 9 -39.65 -47.21 7.82
C LEU A 9 -39.09 -46.01 8.61
N LEU A 10 -37.88 -46.13 9.14
CA LEU A 10 -37.07 -44.96 9.61
C LEU A 10 -36.59 -44.22 8.35
N ALA A 11 -37.28 -43.15 7.99
CA ALA A 11 -36.75 -42.18 7.03
C ALA A 11 -35.63 -41.39 7.71
N LEU A 12 -34.38 -41.75 7.40
CA LEU A 12 -33.19 -40.93 7.72
C LEU A 12 -33.26 -39.68 6.83
N VAL A 13 -33.81 -38.59 7.35
CA VAL A 13 -33.68 -37.27 6.73
C VAL A 13 -32.26 -36.81 6.97
N ALA A 14 -31.36 -37.04 6.02
CA ALA A 14 -30.09 -36.40 5.96
C ALA A 14 -30.32 -34.90 5.74
N VAL A 15 -30.31 -34.12 6.82
CA VAL A 15 -30.24 -32.66 6.75
C VAL A 15 -28.85 -32.35 6.20
N ALA A 16 -28.78 -32.23 4.87
CA ALA A 16 -27.62 -31.61 4.25
C ALA A 16 -27.62 -30.13 4.71
N THR A 17 -26.92 -29.83 5.79
CA THR A 17 -26.53 -28.47 6.09
C THR A 17 -25.69 -28.04 4.90
N THR A 18 -26.26 -27.26 4.00
CA THR A 18 -25.48 -26.50 3.04
C THR A 18 -24.56 -25.58 3.87
N ALA A 19 -23.35 -26.06 4.13
CA ALA A 19 -22.33 -25.18 4.69
C ALA A 19 -22.25 -24.00 3.72
N GLN A 20 -22.74 -22.85 4.15
CA GLN A 20 -22.56 -21.62 3.39
C GLN A 20 -21.07 -21.47 3.19
N ALA A 21 -20.63 -21.36 1.93
CA ALA A 21 -19.20 -21.23 1.64
C ALA A 21 -18.65 -20.05 2.45
N GLU A 22 -17.63 -20.33 3.24
CA GLU A 22 -16.96 -19.30 4.02
C GLU A 22 -16.42 -18.23 3.06
N THR A 23 -16.60 -16.95 3.39
CA THR A 23 -16.21 -15.84 2.52
C THR A 23 -15.24 -14.93 3.27
N LEU A 24 -14.08 -14.66 2.67
CA LEU A 24 -13.13 -13.65 3.12
C LEU A 24 -13.45 -12.32 2.46
N LYS A 25 -13.83 -11.31 3.25
CA LYS A 25 -14.07 -9.94 2.79
C LYS A 25 -12.81 -9.11 2.92
N LEU A 26 -12.16 -8.86 1.78
CA LEU A 26 -10.87 -8.18 1.70
C LEU A 26 -11.04 -6.71 1.34
N LEU A 27 -10.48 -5.80 2.14
CA LEU A 27 -10.39 -4.36 1.89
C LEU A 27 -8.96 -4.01 1.50
N THR A 28 -8.70 -3.72 0.21
CA THR A 28 -7.35 -3.71 -0.31
C THR A 28 -7.13 -2.70 -1.43
N TRP A 29 -5.89 -2.54 -1.85
CA TRP A 29 -5.51 -1.77 -3.02
C TRP A 29 -5.82 -2.50 -4.33
N LYS A 30 -6.04 -1.74 -5.40
CA LYS A 30 -6.16 -2.33 -6.75
C LYS A 30 -4.87 -3.08 -7.09
N GLY A 31 -5.01 -4.31 -7.57
CA GLY A 31 -3.90 -5.19 -7.91
C GLY A 31 -3.44 -6.13 -6.77
N TYR A 32 -3.79 -5.87 -5.50
CA TYR A 32 -3.29 -6.67 -4.37
C TYR A 32 -3.97 -8.03 -4.18
N ALA A 33 -5.00 -8.30 -4.93
CA ALA A 33 -5.65 -9.61 -5.00
C ALA A 33 -5.78 -10.05 -6.48
N PRO A 34 -4.67 -10.46 -7.14
CA PRO A 34 -4.71 -10.95 -8.51
C PRO A 34 -5.68 -12.13 -8.64
N LYS A 35 -6.47 -12.13 -9.72
CA LYS A 35 -7.49 -13.16 -9.94
C LYS A 35 -6.94 -14.58 -9.84
N GLU A 36 -5.74 -14.81 -10.38
CA GLU A 36 -5.08 -16.11 -10.32
C GLU A 36 -4.88 -16.60 -8.87
N LEU A 37 -4.45 -15.70 -7.96
CA LEU A 37 -4.26 -16.05 -6.55
C LEU A 37 -5.58 -16.19 -5.80
N VAL A 38 -6.60 -15.40 -6.15
CA VAL A 38 -7.96 -15.56 -5.61
C VAL A 38 -8.53 -16.92 -5.99
N ASP A 39 -8.47 -17.29 -7.26
CA ASP A 39 -8.96 -18.58 -7.77
C ASP A 39 -8.20 -19.75 -7.12
N LYS A 40 -6.88 -19.65 -7.00
CA LYS A 40 -6.03 -20.66 -6.35
C LYS A 40 -6.37 -20.82 -4.87
N PHE A 41 -6.53 -19.72 -4.14
CA PHE A 41 -6.92 -19.76 -2.72
C PHE A 41 -8.28 -20.41 -2.52
N GLN A 42 -9.26 -20.06 -3.35
CA GLN A 42 -10.60 -20.66 -3.30
C GLN A 42 -10.55 -22.15 -3.63
N ALA A 43 -9.74 -22.57 -4.61
CA ALA A 43 -9.59 -23.99 -4.96
C ALA A 43 -8.93 -24.80 -3.83
N GLU A 44 -7.94 -24.22 -3.12
CA GLU A 44 -7.22 -24.88 -2.04
C GLU A 44 -8.03 -24.95 -0.73
N THR A 45 -8.85 -23.94 -0.45
CA THR A 45 -9.47 -23.76 0.88
C THR A 45 -10.97 -23.91 0.88
N GLY A 46 -11.64 -23.80 -0.27
CA GLY A 46 -13.10 -23.68 -0.37
C GLY A 46 -13.64 -22.31 0.05
N ILE A 47 -12.78 -21.34 0.43
CA ILE A 47 -13.16 -20.02 0.91
C ILE A 47 -13.25 -19.06 -0.28
N ALA A 48 -14.41 -18.45 -0.51
CA ALA A 48 -14.58 -17.39 -1.50
C ALA A 48 -13.87 -16.10 -1.04
N VAL A 49 -13.41 -15.27 -1.97
CA VAL A 49 -12.80 -13.98 -1.65
C VAL A 49 -13.60 -12.86 -2.30
N GLU A 50 -14.17 -11.98 -1.48
CA GLU A 50 -14.82 -10.75 -1.92
C GLU A 50 -13.85 -9.58 -1.76
N VAL A 51 -13.52 -8.90 -2.88
CA VAL A 51 -12.52 -7.83 -2.90
C VAL A 51 -13.18 -6.47 -3.01
N THR A 52 -12.88 -5.59 -2.05
CA THR A 52 -13.24 -4.16 -2.10
C THR A 52 -11.97 -3.34 -2.26
N TYR A 53 -11.84 -2.65 -3.40
CA TYR A 53 -10.70 -1.77 -3.65
C TYR A 53 -10.84 -0.43 -2.94
N SER A 54 -9.71 0.09 -2.44
CA SER A 54 -9.66 1.30 -1.64
C SER A 54 -8.25 1.90 -1.62
N ASN A 55 -8.06 2.97 -0.83
CA ASN A 55 -6.78 3.55 -0.46
C ASN A 55 -6.75 3.78 1.06
N ASN A 56 -5.61 4.22 1.63
CA ASN A 56 -5.48 4.37 3.08
C ASN A 56 -6.60 5.21 3.71
N GLU A 57 -6.87 6.38 3.16
CA GLU A 57 -7.86 7.31 3.72
C GLU A 57 -9.27 6.70 3.68
N GLU A 58 -9.62 6.06 2.56
CA GLU A 58 -10.92 5.42 2.39
C GLU A 58 -11.06 4.14 3.23
N MET A 59 -9.99 3.32 3.35
CA MET A 59 -9.98 2.14 4.23
C MET A 59 -10.27 2.55 5.68
N ILE A 60 -9.54 3.56 6.18
CA ILE A 60 -9.72 4.08 7.53
C ILE A 60 -11.13 4.64 7.70
N ALA A 61 -11.63 5.43 6.74
CA ALA A 61 -12.98 5.99 6.80
C ALA A 61 -14.07 4.90 6.83
N LYS A 62 -13.96 3.86 5.99
CA LYS A 62 -14.88 2.72 5.97
C LYS A 62 -14.87 1.96 7.30
N LEU A 63 -13.68 1.63 7.82
CA LEU A 63 -13.54 0.92 9.09
C LEU A 63 -14.04 1.76 10.28
N ARG A 64 -13.81 3.08 10.28
CA ARG A 64 -14.36 3.98 11.31
C ARG A 64 -15.89 4.00 11.27
N ALA A 65 -16.50 4.15 10.09
CA ALA A 65 -17.96 4.19 9.94
C ALA A 65 -18.64 2.93 10.48
N THR A 66 -17.98 1.77 10.36
CA THR A 66 -18.50 0.46 10.80
C THR A 66 -17.93 0.00 12.14
N ARG A 67 -17.04 0.78 12.76
CA ARG A 67 -16.29 0.40 13.96
C ARG A 67 -15.55 -0.93 13.80
N GLY A 68 -14.90 -1.11 12.64
CA GLY A 68 -14.14 -2.31 12.29
C GLY A 68 -14.98 -3.52 11.87
N ALA A 69 -16.24 -3.35 11.51
CA ALA A 69 -17.08 -4.43 10.96
C ALA A 69 -17.14 -4.39 9.43
N GLY A 70 -17.61 -5.48 8.83
CA GLY A 70 -17.90 -5.58 7.40
C GLY A 70 -16.75 -6.04 6.52
N PHE A 71 -15.56 -6.18 7.08
CA PHE A 71 -14.37 -6.73 6.41
C PHE A 71 -13.64 -7.68 7.37
N ASP A 72 -12.95 -8.67 6.79
CA ASP A 72 -12.20 -9.67 7.55
C ASP A 72 -10.71 -9.41 7.52
N LEU A 73 -10.21 -8.73 6.48
CA LEU A 73 -8.82 -8.35 6.32
C LEU A 73 -8.72 -7.00 5.61
N ALA A 74 -7.86 -6.11 6.11
CA ALA A 74 -7.55 -4.82 5.49
C ALA A 74 -6.04 -4.72 5.23
N GLN A 75 -5.67 -3.92 4.22
CA GLN A 75 -4.27 -3.77 3.81
C GLN A 75 -3.81 -2.30 3.81
N PRO A 76 -3.83 -1.62 4.98
CA PRO A 76 -3.30 -0.27 5.12
C PRO A 76 -1.77 -0.27 5.16
N SER A 77 -1.17 0.90 4.91
CA SER A 77 0.27 1.10 5.12
C SER A 77 0.59 1.11 6.62
N GLN A 78 1.77 0.60 6.99
CA GLN A 78 2.17 0.41 8.40
C GLN A 78 2.15 1.70 9.24
N ASP A 79 2.50 2.83 8.62
CA ASP A 79 2.58 4.14 9.26
C ASP A 79 1.20 4.70 9.66
N ARG A 80 0.11 4.08 9.19
CA ARG A 80 -1.28 4.49 9.42
C ARG A 80 -1.98 3.67 10.49
N ILE A 81 -1.33 2.67 11.09
CA ILE A 81 -2.00 1.71 11.98
C ILE A 81 -2.03 2.20 13.43
N SER A 82 -0.89 2.58 14.00
CA SER A 82 -0.79 2.86 15.43
C SER A 82 -1.68 4.01 15.88
N SER A 83 -1.65 5.16 15.20
CA SER A 83 -2.48 6.33 15.53
C SER A 83 -3.98 6.04 15.41
N VAL A 84 -4.37 5.34 14.34
CA VAL A 84 -5.76 4.93 14.10
C VAL A 84 -6.24 3.91 15.14
N GLN A 85 -5.35 3.00 15.56
CA GLN A 85 -5.65 2.02 16.59
C GLN A 85 -5.78 2.67 17.97
N GLU A 86 -4.90 3.60 18.33
CA GLU A 86 -4.97 4.35 19.59
C GLU A 86 -6.25 5.18 19.68
N GLU A 87 -6.65 5.84 18.61
CA GLU A 87 -7.80 6.75 18.62
C GLU A 87 -9.14 6.01 18.48
N PHE A 88 -9.21 4.97 17.63
CA PHE A 88 -10.49 4.36 17.23
C PHE A 88 -10.62 2.86 17.53
N GLY A 89 -9.55 2.14 17.83
CA GLY A 89 -9.59 0.70 18.10
C GLY A 89 -10.11 -0.12 16.92
N LEU A 90 -9.62 0.15 15.70
CA LEU A 90 -10.19 -0.43 14.47
C LEU A 90 -9.68 -1.83 14.13
N TYR A 91 -8.62 -2.30 14.78
CA TYR A 91 -7.98 -3.57 14.46
C TYR A 91 -7.90 -4.50 15.66
N GLN A 92 -7.78 -5.80 15.41
CA GLN A 92 -7.45 -6.81 16.42
C GLN A 92 -5.94 -6.95 16.55
N PRO A 93 -5.40 -7.27 17.74
CA PRO A 93 -4.01 -7.69 17.87
C PRO A 93 -3.74 -8.93 17.04
N VAL A 94 -2.56 -8.98 16.41
CA VAL A 94 -2.13 -10.16 15.66
C VAL A 94 -1.85 -11.33 16.61
N ASP A 95 -2.44 -12.48 16.33
CA ASP A 95 -2.09 -13.75 16.95
C ASP A 95 -0.94 -14.40 16.16
N PHE A 96 0.29 -14.18 16.64
CA PHE A 96 1.49 -14.70 15.98
C PHE A 96 1.61 -16.23 16.00
N SER A 97 0.79 -16.96 16.79
CA SER A 97 0.75 -18.41 16.73
C SER A 97 0.07 -18.94 15.45
N LYS A 98 -0.70 -18.09 14.76
CA LYS A 98 -1.37 -18.39 13.48
C LYS A 98 -0.58 -17.91 12.26
N ILE A 99 0.54 -17.23 12.46
CA ILE A 99 1.42 -16.72 11.42
C ILE A 99 2.59 -17.67 11.22
N GLN A 100 2.85 -18.06 9.97
CA GLN A 100 4.05 -18.81 9.58
C GLN A 100 5.22 -17.83 9.45
N ALA A 101 5.84 -17.51 10.59
CA ALA A 101 6.87 -16.47 10.68
C ALA A 101 8.10 -16.74 9.79
N GLU A 102 8.39 -18.00 9.47
CA GLU A 102 9.44 -18.43 8.59
C GLU A 102 9.28 -17.99 7.12
N LEU A 103 8.05 -17.65 6.71
CA LEU A 103 7.76 -17.14 5.38
C LEU A 103 8.20 -15.68 5.19
N PHE A 104 8.38 -14.94 6.28
CA PHE A 104 8.66 -13.51 6.21
C PHE A 104 10.16 -13.20 6.16
N ILE A 105 10.52 -12.09 5.52
CA ILE A 105 11.81 -11.42 5.73
C ILE A 105 11.85 -10.95 7.19
N PRO A 106 12.78 -11.48 8.03
CA PRO A 106 12.72 -11.25 9.47
C PRO A 106 12.80 -9.77 9.87
N SER A 107 13.66 -8.99 9.21
CA SER A 107 13.80 -7.56 9.49
C SER A 107 12.51 -6.78 9.19
N MET A 108 11.76 -7.13 8.15
CA MET A 108 10.48 -6.48 7.83
C MET A 108 9.39 -6.88 8.84
N LEU A 109 9.33 -8.14 9.24
CA LEU A 109 8.38 -8.59 10.24
C LEU A 109 8.60 -7.84 11.57
N GLU A 110 9.84 -7.73 12.03
CA GLU A 110 10.17 -7.03 13.27
C GLU A 110 9.93 -5.51 13.15
N ALA A 111 10.23 -4.90 12.01
CA ALA A 111 9.94 -3.48 11.78
C ALA A 111 8.43 -3.17 11.85
N VAL A 112 7.60 -3.99 11.18
CA VAL A 112 6.15 -3.80 11.21
C VAL A 112 5.57 -4.08 12.60
N LYS A 113 6.02 -5.14 13.30
CA LYS A 113 5.64 -5.38 14.70
C LYS A 113 5.90 -4.15 15.57
N LYS A 114 7.09 -3.55 15.46
CA LYS A 114 7.46 -2.35 16.22
C LYS A 114 6.62 -1.13 15.83
N ASN A 115 6.43 -0.88 14.54
CA ASN A 115 5.74 0.31 14.03
C ASN A 115 4.23 0.27 14.23
N THR A 116 3.66 -0.92 14.45
CA THR A 116 2.22 -1.11 14.71
C THR A 116 1.91 -1.48 16.16
N LEU A 117 2.88 -1.22 17.08
CA LEU A 117 2.76 -1.57 18.50
C LEU A 117 1.88 -0.53 19.23
N VAL A 118 0.77 -0.98 19.81
CA VAL A 118 -0.12 -0.17 20.66
C VAL A 118 -0.45 -0.99 21.92
N GLY A 119 -0.25 -0.43 23.10
CA GLY A 119 -0.52 -1.12 24.35
C GLY A 119 0.24 -2.44 24.52
N GLY A 120 1.45 -2.56 23.97
CA GLY A 120 2.26 -3.79 24.02
C GLY A 120 1.84 -4.89 23.04
N LYS A 121 0.91 -4.62 22.12
CA LYS A 121 0.43 -5.57 21.10
C LYS A 121 0.66 -5.02 19.72
N SER A 122 1.05 -5.87 18.76
CA SER A 122 1.18 -5.51 17.34
C SER A 122 -0.13 -5.77 16.60
N PHE A 123 -0.48 -4.90 15.66
CA PHE A 123 -1.78 -4.92 14.98
C PHE A 123 -1.69 -5.23 13.49
N ALA A 124 -0.50 -5.52 12.96
CA ALA A 124 -0.32 -5.92 11.57
C ALA A 124 0.92 -6.77 11.35
N VAL A 125 0.96 -7.41 10.18
CA VAL A 125 2.15 -8.07 9.61
C VAL A 125 2.42 -7.51 8.21
N PRO A 126 3.69 -7.47 7.73
CA PRO A 126 4.00 -6.93 6.41
C PRO A 126 3.43 -7.82 5.29
N PHE A 127 3.02 -7.18 4.21
CA PHE A 127 2.62 -7.85 2.97
C PHE A 127 3.59 -7.55 1.84
N CYS A 128 3.58 -6.30 1.37
CA CYS A 128 4.41 -5.86 0.26
C CYS A 128 4.99 -4.47 0.56
N TRP A 129 5.96 -4.07 -0.23
CA TRP A 129 6.66 -2.81 -0.05
C TRP A 129 7.08 -2.22 -1.39
N GLY A 130 7.42 -0.96 -1.37
CA GLY A 130 7.94 -0.25 -2.51
C GLY A 130 8.33 1.15 -2.14
N THR A 131 8.54 1.97 -3.14
CA THR A 131 8.95 3.36 -2.94
C THR A 131 8.11 4.32 -3.77
N SER A 132 8.08 5.57 -3.31
CA SER A 132 7.62 6.71 -4.10
C SER A 132 8.82 7.57 -4.45
N GLY A 133 8.98 7.85 -5.73
CA GLY A 133 10.04 8.66 -6.27
C GLY A 133 9.54 9.43 -7.48
N LEU A 134 10.35 9.52 -8.52
CA LEU A 134 9.97 10.17 -9.76
C LEU A 134 9.79 9.14 -10.87
N ILE A 135 8.80 9.35 -11.74
CA ILE A 135 8.78 8.79 -13.08
C ILE A 135 9.18 9.90 -14.03
N VAL A 136 10.20 9.66 -14.85
CA VAL A 136 10.83 10.67 -15.69
C VAL A 136 10.85 10.18 -17.13
N ASN A 137 10.43 11.03 -18.06
CA ASN A 137 10.71 10.85 -19.48
C ASN A 137 12.07 11.48 -19.77
N ALA A 138 13.12 10.67 -19.93
CA ALA A 138 14.49 11.13 -20.11
C ALA A 138 14.71 11.97 -21.39
N ASP A 139 13.92 11.74 -22.45
CA ASP A 139 13.98 12.53 -23.67
C ASP A 139 13.46 13.97 -23.48
N LYS A 140 12.65 14.21 -22.46
CA LYS A 140 11.97 15.48 -22.20
C LYS A 140 12.44 16.16 -20.91
N ALA A 141 12.97 15.40 -19.97
CA ALA A 141 13.35 15.86 -18.64
C ALA A 141 14.68 15.25 -18.19
N ALA A 142 15.68 15.28 -19.08
CA ALA A 142 17.02 14.78 -18.78
C ALA A 142 17.57 15.42 -17.49
N GLY A 143 18.12 14.61 -16.59
CA GLY A 143 18.69 15.09 -15.32
C GLY A 143 17.69 15.37 -14.21
N ALA A 144 16.40 15.06 -14.36
CA ALA A 144 15.41 15.14 -13.27
C ALA A 144 15.63 14.01 -12.25
N THR A 145 16.61 14.20 -11.34
CA THR A 145 17.02 13.20 -10.33
C THR A 145 16.73 13.61 -8.88
N SER A 146 15.99 14.69 -8.66
CA SER A 146 15.65 15.26 -7.36
C SER A 146 14.16 15.60 -7.34
N PHE A 147 13.50 15.51 -6.18
CA PHE A 147 12.13 16.00 -6.03
C PHE A 147 11.97 17.48 -6.42
N LYS A 148 13.07 18.26 -6.44
CA LYS A 148 13.07 19.65 -6.95
C LYS A 148 12.65 19.75 -8.40
N ALA A 149 12.77 18.68 -9.20
CA ALA A 149 12.28 18.67 -10.58
C ALA A 149 10.78 18.93 -10.68
N LEU A 150 10.01 18.62 -9.64
CA LEU A 150 8.57 18.94 -9.57
C LEU A 150 8.30 20.45 -9.42
N LEU A 151 9.34 21.24 -9.12
CA LEU A 151 9.28 22.69 -8.92
C LEU A 151 10.04 23.46 -10.02
N ASP A 152 10.57 22.77 -11.02
CA ASP A 152 11.40 23.37 -12.06
C ASP A 152 10.53 24.06 -13.13
N PRO A 153 10.67 25.38 -13.34
CA PRO A 153 9.89 26.13 -14.31
C PRO A 153 9.99 25.61 -15.77
N GLN A 154 11.08 24.91 -16.11
CA GLN A 154 11.22 24.31 -17.45
C GLN A 154 10.12 23.29 -17.77
N PHE A 155 9.47 22.75 -16.76
CA PHE A 155 8.39 21.75 -16.90
C PHE A 155 6.98 22.36 -16.72
N GLU A 156 6.78 23.64 -17.08
CA GLU A 156 5.47 24.29 -16.99
C GLU A 156 4.40 23.46 -17.70
N GLY A 157 3.31 23.15 -16.96
CA GLY A 157 2.20 22.32 -17.43
C GLY A 157 2.55 20.86 -17.74
N ARG A 158 3.72 20.35 -17.24
CA ARG A 158 4.24 19.00 -17.56
C ARG A 158 4.55 18.16 -16.31
N VAL A 159 4.22 18.65 -15.13
CA VAL A 159 4.43 17.96 -13.85
C VAL A 159 3.14 17.32 -13.37
N SER A 160 3.23 16.16 -12.71
CA SER A 160 2.08 15.53 -12.05
C SER A 160 2.47 14.88 -10.72
N TYR A 161 1.59 14.97 -9.74
CA TYR A 161 1.73 14.29 -8.45
C TYR A 161 0.38 14.12 -7.77
N ARG A 162 0.31 13.24 -6.75
CA ARG A 162 -0.88 13.17 -5.88
C ARG A 162 -0.85 14.35 -4.91
N LEU A 163 -1.93 15.12 -4.81
CA LEU A 163 -2.05 16.10 -3.76
C LEU A 163 -2.48 15.41 -2.45
N LYS A 164 -1.52 14.73 -1.84
CA LYS A 164 -1.65 13.89 -0.64
C LYS A 164 -0.38 14.00 0.21
N ARG A 165 -0.43 13.44 1.43
CA ARG A 165 0.70 13.39 2.38
C ARG A 165 2.06 13.04 1.76
N PRO A 166 2.21 12.02 0.88
CA PRO A 166 3.52 11.72 0.30
C PRO A 166 4.17 12.90 -0.42
N THR A 167 3.39 13.74 -1.09
CA THR A 167 3.93 14.94 -1.76
C THR A 167 4.39 15.99 -0.75
N LEU A 168 3.71 16.17 0.40
CA LEU A 168 4.19 17.07 1.45
C LEU A 168 5.55 16.60 2.00
N ILE A 169 5.69 15.30 2.24
CA ILE A 169 6.95 14.72 2.73
C ILE A 169 8.07 14.88 1.69
N ALA A 170 7.80 14.56 0.42
CA ALA A 170 8.76 14.74 -0.67
C ALA A 170 9.21 16.20 -0.79
N MET A 171 8.28 17.15 -0.70
CA MET A 171 8.59 18.58 -0.74
C MET A 171 9.36 19.03 0.49
N GLY A 172 9.12 18.46 1.66
CA GLY A 172 9.92 18.69 2.86
C GLY A 172 11.40 18.36 2.60
N PHE A 173 11.67 17.15 2.10
CA PHE A 173 13.04 16.74 1.73
C PHE A 173 13.62 17.63 0.61
N ALA A 174 12.86 17.93 -0.43
CA ALA A 174 13.30 18.82 -1.53
C ALA A 174 13.70 20.22 -1.05
N LEU A 175 13.05 20.74 -0.01
CA LEU A 175 13.34 22.04 0.59
C LEU A 175 14.43 21.97 1.68
N GLY A 176 15.03 20.78 1.91
CA GLY A 176 16.15 20.59 2.83
C GLY A 176 15.74 20.33 4.28
N TYR A 177 14.48 20.01 4.55
CA TYR A 177 14.03 19.54 5.87
C TYR A 177 14.19 18.02 5.98
N ASP A 178 14.20 17.52 7.21
CA ASP A 178 13.88 16.11 7.49
C ASP A 178 12.49 16.04 8.13
N PRO A 179 11.42 15.80 7.33
CA PRO A 179 10.06 15.77 7.84
C PRO A 179 9.86 14.75 8.97
N PHE A 180 10.58 13.63 8.93
CA PHE A 180 10.43 12.56 9.92
C PHE A 180 11.08 12.92 11.26
N ALA A 181 12.21 13.60 11.24
CA ALA A 181 12.82 14.12 12.45
C ALA A 181 11.96 15.20 13.14
N LEU A 182 11.16 15.93 12.35
CA LEU A 182 10.26 16.98 12.87
C LEU A 182 8.97 16.42 13.51
N TYR A 183 8.69 15.11 13.45
CA TYR A 183 7.51 14.55 14.11
C TYR A 183 7.46 14.75 15.63
N ALA A 184 8.63 14.92 16.25
CA ALA A 184 8.75 15.22 17.67
C ALA A 184 8.50 16.71 18.03
N ASP A 185 8.48 17.60 17.03
CA ASP A 185 8.25 19.05 17.20
C ASP A 185 7.13 19.55 16.30
N PRO A 186 5.87 19.52 16.76
CA PRO A 186 4.72 19.95 15.96
C PRO A 186 4.80 21.40 15.48
N ALA A 187 5.49 22.30 16.21
CA ALA A 187 5.64 23.70 15.81
C ALA A 187 6.59 23.85 14.62
N ALA A 188 7.75 23.18 14.67
CA ALA A 188 8.70 23.11 13.55
C ALA A 188 8.09 22.38 12.35
N TYR A 189 7.32 21.31 12.59
CA TYR A 189 6.58 20.61 11.54
C TYR A 189 5.56 21.52 10.84
N GLN A 190 4.80 22.32 11.60
CA GLN A 190 3.86 23.29 11.01
C GLN A 190 4.59 24.37 10.19
N ALA A 191 5.72 24.90 10.69
CA ALA A 191 6.51 25.87 9.94
C ALA A 191 7.04 25.32 8.60
N MET A 192 7.47 24.05 8.58
CA MET A 192 7.79 23.35 7.33
C MET A 192 6.58 23.24 6.41
N LEU A 193 5.42 22.85 6.93
CA LEU A 193 4.18 22.73 6.15
C LEU A 193 3.75 24.07 5.56
N ASP A 194 3.87 25.18 6.29
CA ASP A 194 3.56 26.53 5.80
C ASP A 194 4.49 26.92 4.62
N LYS A 195 5.76 26.52 4.69
CA LYS A 195 6.69 26.73 3.58
C LYS A 195 6.35 25.88 2.37
N ILE A 196 5.96 24.63 2.58
CA ILE A 196 5.50 23.73 1.51
C ILE A 196 4.23 24.26 0.87
N GLU A 197 3.24 24.74 1.65
CA GLU A 197 2.01 25.35 1.17
C GLU A 197 2.32 26.48 0.17
N GLN A 198 3.14 27.46 0.60
CA GLN A 198 3.56 28.58 -0.25
C GLN A 198 4.23 28.10 -1.54
N THR A 199 5.14 27.14 -1.42
CA THR A 199 5.91 26.61 -2.55
C THR A 199 5.00 25.90 -3.56
N LEU A 200 4.12 25.02 -3.10
CA LEU A 200 3.24 24.26 -3.99
C LEU A 200 2.13 25.15 -4.61
N ILE A 201 1.66 26.18 -3.91
CA ILE A 201 0.76 27.18 -4.50
C ILE A 201 1.47 27.93 -5.62
N ALA A 202 2.70 28.39 -5.41
CA ALA A 202 3.47 29.07 -6.44
C ALA A 202 3.82 28.15 -7.65
N ALA A 203 3.97 26.85 -7.41
CA ALA A 203 4.28 25.85 -8.44
C ALA A 203 3.03 25.33 -9.21
N LYS A 204 1.81 25.78 -8.90
CA LYS A 204 0.61 25.33 -9.61
C LYS A 204 0.68 25.42 -11.14
N PRO A 205 1.24 26.49 -11.74
CA PRO A 205 1.38 26.56 -13.21
C PRO A 205 2.18 25.40 -13.83
N LEU A 206 3.05 24.77 -13.04
CA LEU A 206 3.85 23.63 -13.51
C LEU A 206 3.02 22.34 -13.61
N VAL A 207 1.92 22.26 -12.86
CA VAL A 207 1.15 21.04 -12.68
C VAL A 207 0.16 20.85 -13.83
N LYS A 208 0.31 19.78 -14.60
CA LYS A 208 -0.67 19.35 -15.61
C LYS A 208 -1.96 18.85 -14.93
N ASN A 209 -1.78 17.98 -13.92
CA ASN A 209 -2.89 17.43 -13.13
C ASN A 209 -2.42 16.89 -11.77
N TYR A 210 -3.35 16.76 -10.84
CA TYR A 210 -3.19 16.01 -9.60
C TYR A 210 -3.83 14.64 -9.80
N TRP A 211 -3.02 13.61 -9.98
CA TRP A 211 -3.55 12.28 -10.20
C TRP A 211 -4.12 11.65 -8.92
N ALA A 212 -5.23 10.94 -9.06
CA ALA A 212 -5.86 10.17 -7.99
C ALA A 212 -5.75 8.66 -8.21
N ASN A 213 -5.57 8.26 -9.48
CA ASN A 213 -5.54 6.89 -9.96
C ASN A 213 -4.23 6.66 -10.75
N GLY A 214 -3.51 5.59 -10.43
CA GLY A 214 -2.23 5.28 -11.05
C GLY A 214 -2.34 5.06 -12.56
N ASP A 215 -3.37 4.37 -13.05
CA ASP A 215 -3.54 4.11 -14.48
C ASP A 215 -3.69 5.42 -15.28
N ALA A 216 -4.42 6.41 -14.73
CA ALA A 216 -4.58 7.72 -15.36
C ALA A 216 -3.25 8.49 -15.42
N LEU A 217 -2.40 8.36 -14.39
CA LEU A 217 -1.05 8.91 -14.43
C LEU A 217 -0.22 8.25 -15.52
N LEU A 218 -0.18 6.91 -15.57
CA LEU A 218 0.60 6.18 -16.57
C LEU A 218 0.17 6.57 -18.01
N GLU A 219 -1.13 6.79 -18.23
CA GLU A 219 -1.62 7.27 -19.53
C GLU A 219 -1.12 8.69 -19.85
N SER A 220 -1.12 9.61 -18.89
CA SER A 220 -0.58 10.97 -19.09
C SER A 220 0.93 10.99 -19.37
N MET A 221 1.68 10.04 -18.81
CA MET A 221 3.10 9.85 -19.10
C MET A 221 3.31 9.24 -20.50
N ARG A 222 2.50 8.23 -20.84
CA ARG A 222 2.55 7.51 -22.12
C ARG A 222 2.20 8.43 -23.30
N SER A 223 1.20 9.29 -23.14
CA SER A 223 0.81 10.28 -24.15
C SER A 223 1.78 11.46 -24.26
N GLY A 224 2.75 11.61 -23.35
CA GLY A 224 3.68 12.73 -23.30
C GLY A 224 3.04 14.04 -22.82
N GLU A 225 1.89 14.00 -22.17
CA GLU A 225 1.32 15.17 -21.51
C GLU A 225 2.08 15.55 -20.24
N VAL A 226 2.65 14.55 -19.55
CA VAL A 226 3.48 14.71 -18.36
C VAL A 226 4.89 14.22 -18.64
N PHE A 227 5.89 14.98 -18.19
CA PHE A 227 7.31 14.67 -18.36
C PHE A 227 7.95 14.17 -17.07
N VAL A 228 7.52 14.73 -15.95
CA VAL A 228 7.99 14.37 -14.60
C VAL A 228 6.80 14.17 -13.69
N ALA A 229 6.75 13.03 -13.03
CA ALA A 229 5.69 12.76 -12.07
C ALA A 229 6.27 12.20 -10.77
N MET A 230 5.70 12.57 -9.62
CA MET A 230 5.91 11.82 -8.40
C MET A 230 4.95 10.64 -8.37
N ALA A 231 5.50 9.44 -8.30
CA ALA A 231 4.72 8.20 -8.34
C ALA A 231 5.47 7.02 -7.70
N TRP A 232 4.87 5.84 -7.78
CA TRP A 232 5.46 4.59 -7.32
C TRP A 232 6.42 3.98 -8.35
N ASP A 233 7.42 3.27 -7.85
CA ASP A 233 8.43 2.54 -8.62
C ASP A 233 7.82 1.59 -9.65
N ASN A 234 6.85 0.78 -9.24
CA ASN A 234 6.18 -0.19 -10.12
C ASN A 234 5.51 0.46 -11.35
N GLY A 235 4.99 1.69 -11.20
CA GLY A 235 4.43 2.46 -12.31
C GLY A 235 5.48 2.85 -13.34
N GLY A 236 6.65 3.32 -12.87
CA GLY A 236 7.77 3.65 -13.74
C GLY A 236 8.29 2.44 -14.49
N TRP A 237 8.41 1.30 -13.82
CA TRP A 237 8.85 0.04 -14.44
C TRP A 237 7.88 -0.50 -15.49
N LYS A 238 6.57 -0.37 -15.26
CA LYS A 238 5.54 -0.71 -16.26
C LYS A 238 5.71 0.15 -17.53
N LEU A 239 5.95 1.45 -17.37
CA LEU A 239 6.19 2.35 -18.52
C LEU A 239 7.53 2.08 -19.20
N HIS A 240 8.57 1.76 -18.43
CA HIS A 240 9.89 1.44 -18.98
C HIS A 240 9.84 0.21 -19.92
N ALA A 241 9.06 -0.79 -19.58
CA ALA A 241 8.87 -1.96 -20.44
C ALA A 241 8.21 -1.62 -21.79
N GLU A 242 7.39 -0.56 -21.83
CA GLU A 242 6.72 -0.07 -23.05
C GLU A 242 7.60 0.95 -23.82
N ASN A 243 8.29 1.82 -23.10
CA ASN A 243 9.16 2.86 -23.62
C ASN A 243 10.37 3.07 -22.69
N PRO A 244 11.58 2.60 -23.09
CA PRO A 244 12.79 2.72 -22.28
C PRO A 244 13.23 4.15 -21.95
N ALA A 245 12.72 5.17 -22.65
CA ALA A 245 12.96 6.57 -22.32
C ALA A 245 12.21 7.01 -21.05
N ILE A 246 11.20 6.25 -20.59
CA ILE A 246 10.45 6.54 -19.37
C ILE A 246 10.87 5.52 -18.32
N ASP A 247 11.30 5.98 -17.14
CA ASP A 247 11.67 5.07 -16.05
C ASP A 247 11.41 5.69 -14.67
N PHE A 248 11.45 4.82 -13.67
CA PHE A 248 11.50 5.24 -12.28
C PHE A 248 12.90 5.72 -11.92
N VAL A 249 12.94 6.87 -11.28
CA VAL A 249 14.17 7.48 -10.75
C VAL A 249 14.02 7.66 -9.24
N ALA A 250 14.87 7.00 -8.47
CA ALA A 250 14.98 7.25 -7.04
C ALA A 250 15.61 8.64 -6.83
N PRO A 251 14.91 9.58 -6.17
CA PRO A 251 15.43 10.95 -6.01
C PRO A 251 16.68 10.99 -5.14
N SER A 252 17.54 11.99 -5.39
CA SER A 252 18.78 12.19 -4.63
C SER A 252 18.56 12.43 -3.14
N GLU A 253 17.40 12.97 -2.76
CA GLU A 253 16.98 13.12 -1.36
C GLU A 253 16.67 11.77 -0.68
N GLY A 254 16.43 10.75 -1.47
CA GLY A 254 15.98 9.42 -1.08
C GLY A 254 14.54 9.15 -1.52
N ALA A 255 14.30 7.96 -2.08
CA ALA A 255 12.95 7.50 -2.37
C ALA A 255 12.19 7.26 -1.05
N LEU A 256 10.88 7.55 -1.04
CA LEU A 256 10.05 7.39 0.16
C LEU A 256 9.55 5.94 0.23
N GLY A 257 10.10 5.16 1.17
CA GLY A 257 9.78 3.75 1.36
C GLY A 257 8.48 3.54 2.13
N TRP A 258 7.59 2.71 1.62
CA TRP A 258 6.35 2.32 2.27
C TRP A 258 6.26 0.79 2.41
N ILE A 259 5.56 0.33 3.43
CA ILE A 259 5.22 -1.08 3.64
C ILE A 259 3.72 -1.16 3.84
N ASP A 260 3.03 -1.87 2.96
CA ASP A 260 1.64 -2.20 3.15
C ASP A 260 1.51 -3.52 3.90
N THR A 261 0.46 -3.63 4.69
CA THR A 261 0.36 -4.66 5.71
C THR A 261 -0.91 -5.48 5.54
N PHE A 262 -0.98 -6.56 6.29
CA PHE A 262 -2.21 -7.24 6.63
C PHE A 262 -2.61 -6.86 8.06
N ALA A 263 -3.79 -6.28 8.23
CA ALA A 263 -4.37 -5.92 9.51
C ALA A 263 -5.80 -6.48 9.61
N ILE A 264 -6.13 -7.15 10.70
CA ILE A 264 -7.44 -7.77 10.90
C ILE A 264 -8.35 -6.73 11.57
N PRO A 265 -9.48 -6.34 10.95
CA PRO A 265 -10.44 -5.40 11.54
C PRO A 265 -11.00 -5.89 12.88
N ALA A 266 -11.33 -4.96 13.78
CA ALA A 266 -11.73 -5.24 15.17
C ALA A 266 -12.96 -6.16 15.29
N LYS A 267 -13.85 -6.14 14.30
CA LYS A 267 -15.08 -6.95 14.25
C LYS A 267 -15.14 -7.80 12.98
N ALA A 268 -13.99 -8.37 12.58
CA ALA A 268 -13.95 -9.33 11.49
C ALA A 268 -14.75 -10.58 11.85
N ASP A 269 -15.58 -11.05 10.93
CA ASP A 269 -16.41 -12.26 11.10
C ASP A 269 -15.61 -13.54 10.85
N ASN A 270 -14.66 -13.52 9.89
CA ASN A 270 -13.90 -14.69 9.41
C ASN A 270 -12.40 -14.55 9.66
N VAL A 271 -11.99 -14.41 10.92
CA VAL A 271 -10.60 -14.22 11.34
C VAL A 271 -9.69 -15.38 10.89
N GLU A 272 -10.18 -16.62 10.93
CA GLU A 272 -9.41 -17.79 10.46
C GLU A 272 -9.15 -17.74 8.96
N ALA A 273 -10.11 -17.30 8.16
CA ALA A 273 -9.92 -17.08 6.72
C ALA A 273 -8.87 -16.00 6.45
N ALA A 274 -8.85 -14.93 7.26
CA ALA A 274 -7.83 -13.89 7.17
C ALA A 274 -6.41 -14.43 7.39
N TYR A 275 -6.18 -15.24 8.43
CA TYR A 275 -4.88 -15.87 8.68
C TYR A 275 -4.48 -16.86 7.58
N LYS A 276 -5.44 -17.62 7.04
CA LYS A 276 -5.17 -18.52 5.90
C LYS A 276 -4.72 -17.71 4.67
N TRP A 277 -5.38 -16.57 4.38
CA TRP A 277 -4.99 -15.68 3.27
C TRP A 277 -3.60 -15.08 3.48
N ILE A 278 -3.29 -14.58 4.68
CA ILE A 278 -1.97 -14.03 5.01
C ILE A 278 -0.87 -15.07 4.71
N ASN A 279 -0.98 -16.26 5.29
CA ASN A 279 0.01 -17.32 5.09
C ASN A 279 0.06 -17.80 3.63
N PHE A 280 -1.08 -17.85 2.93
CA PHE A 280 -1.16 -18.21 1.51
C PHE A 280 -0.42 -17.20 0.63
N MET A 281 -0.64 -15.90 0.84
CA MET A 281 -0.02 -14.84 0.03
C MET A 281 1.49 -14.74 0.22
N LEU A 282 2.00 -15.15 1.38
CA LEU A 282 3.43 -15.11 1.73
C LEU A 282 4.18 -16.39 1.36
N ARG A 283 3.52 -17.45 0.85
CA ARG A 283 4.23 -18.57 0.25
C ARG A 283 5.09 -18.05 -0.91
N PRO A 284 6.37 -18.47 -1.04
CA PRO A 284 7.28 -17.91 -2.03
C PRO A 284 6.74 -17.91 -3.46
N GLU A 285 6.10 -19.00 -3.88
CA GLU A 285 5.51 -19.13 -5.21
C GLU A 285 4.33 -18.17 -5.44
N ASN A 286 3.46 -17.97 -4.43
CA ASN A 286 2.31 -17.05 -4.54
C ASN A 286 2.76 -15.60 -4.49
N ALA A 287 3.70 -15.30 -3.60
CA ALA A 287 4.32 -13.99 -3.50
C ALA A 287 5.03 -13.60 -4.81
N ALA A 288 5.68 -14.55 -5.48
CA ALA A 288 6.30 -14.32 -6.78
C ALA A 288 5.29 -14.06 -7.89
N VAL A 289 4.13 -14.75 -7.90
CA VAL A 289 3.03 -14.46 -8.82
C VAL A 289 2.56 -13.01 -8.64
N PHE A 290 2.32 -12.59 -7.39
CA PHE A 290 1.94 -11.21 -7.08
C PHE A 290 3.01 -10.21 -7.54
N THR A 291 4.28 -10.43 -7.17
CA THR A 291 5.39 -9.55 -7.54
C THR A 291 5.55 -9.45 -9.05
N SER A 292 5.40 -10.57 -9.78
CA SER A 292 5.53 -10.59 -11.24
C SER A 292 4.37 -9.86 -11.94
N ALA A 293 3.16 -9.93 -11.39
CA ALA A 293 1.99 -9.24 -11.94
C ALA A 293 2.01 -7.75 -11.67
N GLU A 294 2.39 -7.34 -10.43
CA GLU A 294 2.25 -5.95 -9.98
C GLU A 294 3.56 -5.17 -9.97
N ASN A 295 4.71 -5.82 -10.24
CA ASN A 295 6.05 -5.24 -10.10
C ASN A 295 6.27 -4.68 -8.67
N THR A 296 5.73 -5.34 -7.66
CA THR A 296 5.77 -4.90 -6.27
C THR A 296 6.35 -6.01 -5.40
N PRO A 297 7.53 -5.82 -4.78
CA PRO A 297 8.14 -6.81 -3.90
C PRO A 297 7.26 -7.12 -2.69
N THR A 298 7.27 -8.38 -2.25
CA THR A 298 6.56 -8.78 -1.02
C THR A 298 7.52 -8.92 0.16
N ALA A 299 6.94 -9.06 1.35
CA ALA A 299 7.68 -9.42 2.56
C ALA A 299 8.01 -10.92 2.64
N SER A 300 7.76 -11.70 1.60
CA SER A 300 8.10 -13.12 1.53
C SER A 300 9.60 -13.31 1.36
N LYS A 301 10.20 -14.14 2.23
CA LYS A 301 11.65 -14.31 2.34
C LYS A 301 12.30 -14.86 1.06
N ASP A 302 11.66 -15.81 0.41
CA ASP A 302 12.28 -16.56 -0.70
C ASP A 302 11.56 -16.29 -2.05
N ALA A 303 10.65 -15.32 -2.11
CA ALA A 303 9.87 -15.01 -3.31
C ALA A 303 10.74 -14.64 -4.53
N ASN A 304 11.85 -13.92 -4.33
CA ASN A 304 12.71 -13.46 -5.42
C ASN A 304 13.26 -14.57 -6.30
N ALA A 305 13.44 -15.79 -5.75
CA ALA A 305 13.90 -16.93 -6.52
C ALA A 305 12.92 -17.37 -7.62
N HIS A 306 11.65 -17.03 -7.46
CA HIS A 306 10.54 -17.40 -8.35
C HIS A 306 10.01 -16.23 -9.19
N VAL A 307 10.45 -15.00 -8.93
CA VAL A 307 10.05 -13.81 -9.69
C VAL A 307 10.67 -13.83 -11.09
N VAL A 308 9.91 -13.43 -12.11
CA VAL A 308 10.40 -13.37 -13.50
C VAL A 308 11.59 -12.41 -13.64
N ALA A 309 12.52 -12.75 -14.55
CA ALA A 309 13.83 -12.09 -14.65
C ALA A 309 13.69 -10.56 -14.91
N ASP A 310 12.79 -10.16 -15.80
CA ASP A 310 12.61 -8.75 -16.18
C ASP A 310 12.14 -7.89 -14.99
N VAL A 311 11.29 -8.43 -14.12
CA VAL A 311 10.84 -7.73 -12.90
C VAL A 311 11.98 -7.58 -11.90
N ARG A 312 12.84 -8.61 -11.74
CA ARG A 312 14.05 -8.49 -10.90
C ARG A 312 15.00 -7.43 -11.43
N ALA A 313 15.23 -7.40 -12.76
CA ALA A 313 16.10 -6.43 -13.41
C ALA A 313 15.65 -4.98 -13.20
N ASN A 314 14.35 -4.72 -13.12
CA ASN A 314 13.80 -3.39 -12.80
C ASN A 314 14.29 -2.90 -11.43
N PHE A 315 14.20 -3.75 -10.42
CA PHE A 315 14.64 -3.42 -9.07
C PHE A 315 16.15 -3.18 -9.03
N GLU A 316 16.94 -4.08 -9.58
CA GLU A 316 18.40 -3.97 -9.62
C GLU A 316 18.88 -2.68 -10.32
N ARG A 317 18.21 -2.29 -11.42
CA ARG A 317 18.50 -1.06 -12.16
C ARG A 317 18.20 0.19 -11.34
N SER A 318 17.06 0.24 -10.65
CA SER A 318 16.60 1.42 -9.93
C SER A 318 17.22 1.56 -8.54
N PHE A 319 17.65 0.46 -7.93
CA PHE A 319 18.09 0.41 -6.54
C PHE A 319 19.47 -0.26 -6.36
N PRO A 320 20.55 0.36 -6.88
CA PRO A 320 21.89 0.00 -6.43
C PRO A 320 22.02 0.24 -4.91
N GLN A 321 22.97 -0.41 -4.24
CA GLN A 321 23.09 -0.44 -2.78
C GLN A 321 22.99 0.94 -2.13
N ALA A 322 23.70 1.93 -2.67
CA ALA A 322 23.67 3.30 -2.15
C ALA A 322 22.26 3.94 -2.20
N THR A 323 21.45 3.57 -3.18
CA THR A 323 20.04 4.02 -3.29
C THR A 323 19.18 3.33 -2.24
N ILE A 324 19.39 2.02 -2.01
CA ILE A 324 18.70 1.27 -0.95
C ILE A 324 18.99 1.88 0.42
N ASP A 325 20.25 2.18 0.70
CA ASP A 325 20.70 2.75 1.98
C ASP A 325 20.11 4.16 2.21
N ASN A 326 19.75 4.88 1.15
CA ASN A 326 19.14 6.22 1.20
C ASN A 326 17.61 6.21 1.22
N ILE A 327 16.92 5.05 1.21
CA ILE A 327 15.47 5.01 1.29
C ILE A 327 14.98 5.63 2.60
N LYS A 328 14.02 6.54 2.50
CA LYS A 328 13.38 7.22 3.63
C LYS A 328 12.09 6.48 3.99
N TRP A 329 12.19 5.52 4.89
CA TRP A 329 11.04 4.72 5.33
C TRP A 329 10.07 5.54 6.17
N TYR A 330 8.77 5.48 5.85
CA TYR A 330 7.74 6.16 6.62
C TYR A 330 7.68 5.61 8.06
N PRO A 331 7.94 6.44 9.08
CA PRO A 331 7.64 6.09 10.46
C PRO A 331 6.14 6.24 10.74
N PRO A 332 5.64 5.65 11.85
CA PRO A 332 4.29 5.90 12.34
C PRO A 332 4.02 7.40 12.45
N VAL A 333 2.90 7.86 11.89
CA VAL A 333 2.54 9.27 11.90
C VAL A 333 1.64 9.59 13.10
N PRO A 334 1.97 10.60 13.92
CA PRO A 334 1.08 11.09 14.96
C PRO A 334 -0.22 11.67 14.37
N ALA A 335 -1.38 11.33 14.95
CA ALA A 335 -2.69 11.80 14.47
C ALA A 335 -2.80 13.34 14.40
N SER A 336 -2.15 14.05 15.33
CA SER A 336 -2.11 15.52 15.33
C SER A 336 -1.44 16.10 14.08
N LEU A 337 -0.41 15.45 13.55
CA LEU A 337 0.30 15.89 12.36
C LEU A 337 -0.51 15.61 11.10
N GLU A 338 -1.23 14.50 11.04
CA GLU A 338 -2.17 14.23 9.93
C GLU A 338 -3.24 15.31 9.79
N ALA A 339 -3.76 15.82 10.91
CA ALA A 339 -4.73 16.91 10.90
C ALA A 339 -4.11 18.22 10.37
N MET A 340 -2.83 18.51 10.67
CA MET A 340 -2.10 19.66 10.12
C MET A 340 -1.91 19.50 8.60
N GLU A 341 -1.45 18.35 8.16
CA GLU A 341 -1.25 18.00 6.74
C GLU A 341 -2.56 18.16 5.94
N GLY A 342 -3.68 17.65 6.48
CA GLY A 342 -4.99 17.78 5.85
C GLY A 342 -5.38 19.22 5.59
N LYS A 343 -5.20 20.11 6.57
CA LYS A 343 -5.50 21.54 6.43
C LYS A 343 -4.66 22.22 5.34
N VAL A 344 -3.37 21.86 5.25
CA VAL A 344 -2.46 22.41 4.23
C VAL A 344 -2.83 21.90 2.85
N LEU A 345 -3.13 20.62 2.70
CA LEU A 345 -3.59 20.05 1.43
C LEU A 345 -4.89 20.72 0.93
N ASP A 346 -5.84 20.99 1.84
CA ASP A 346 -7.07 21.67 1.49
C ASP A 346 -6.83 23.12 1.03
N LYS A 347 -5.93 23.85 1.67
CA LYS A 347 -5.54 25.22 1.26
C LYS A 347 -4.85 25.21 -0.11
N ILE A 348 -3.90 24.29 -0.34
CA ILE A 348 -3.24 24.16 -1.65
C ILE A 348 -4.29 23.85 -2.73
N LYS A 349 -5.24 22.97 -2.45
CA LYS A 349 -6.30 22.61 -3.38
C LYS A 349 -7.21 23.81 -3.71
N ALA A 350 -7.56 24.59 -2.70
CA ALA A 350 -8.48 25.74 -2.83
C ALA A 350 -7.84 26.97 -3.46
N ALA A 351 -6.51 27.14 -3.38
CA ALA A 351 -5.82 28.27 -3.98
C ALA A 351 -6.04 28.30 -5.52
N LYS A 352 -6.22 29.51 -6.07
CA LYS A 352 -6.46 29.74 -7.51
C LYS A 352 -5.15 29.77 -8.30
#